data_e3f7dd0d08377d32b026584266613119
#
_entry.id   e3f7dd0d08377d32b026584266613119
#
_cell.length_a   1.000
_cell.length_b   1.000
_cell.length_c   1.000
_cell.angle_alpha   90.00
_cell.angle_beta   90.00
_cell.angle_gamma   90.00
#
_symmetry.space_group_name_H-M   'P 1'
#
loop_
_entity.id
_entity.type
_entity.pdbx_description
1 polymer ?
#
loop_
_entity_poly.entity_id
_entity_poly.type
_entity_poly.pdbx_seq_one_letter_code
_entity_poly.pdbx_strand_id
1 'polypeptide(L)'
;MTAFSGVEPLFIGEIPKLNTTVVAIGYPIGGERISVTRGVVSRIDFRTYSHSSIDNHLTIQVDAAINPGNSGGPVLQSNQVVGVAFQGYSGSVAQNTGYMIPVPVIERFLKDVEDGSYDFYVDLATSVLNILNPAQRRALGLPNDGIGVMVSDADAAGS
;
A
#
# COMPACT_ATOMS: atom_id res chain seq x y z
N MET A 1 5.45 -20.02 27.92
CA MET A 1 5.62 -18.54 27.85
C MET A 1 5.50 -18.15 26.40
N THR A 2 4.57 -17.28 26.06
CA THR A 2 4.48 -16.73 24.70
C THR A 2 5.61 -15.71 24.53
N ALA A 3 6.28 -15.73 23.39
CA ALA A 3 7.43 -14.85 23.09
C ALA A 3 7.12 -13.34 23.24
N PHE A 4 5.85 -12.97 23.28
CA PHE A 4 5.37 -11.60 23.38
C PHE A 4 4.71 -11.27 24.75
N SER A 5 4.96 -12.08 25.77
CA SER A 5 4.43 -11.79 27.12
C SER A 5 5.01 -10.49 27.67
N GLY A 6 4.15 -9.52 28.00
CA GLY A 6 4.54 -8.21 28.52
C GLY A 6 4.89 -7.15 27.46
N VAL A 7 4.70 -7.46 26.19
CA VAL A 7 4.84 -6.47 25.10
C VAL A 7 3.46 -5.88 24.78
N GLU A 8 3.34 -4.56 24.87
CA GLU A 8 2.12 -3.88 24.43
C GLU A 8 2.14 -3.76 22.90
N PRO A 9 1.06 -4.17 22.20
CA PRO A 9 0.97 -4.03 20.75
C PRO A 9 0.80 -2.56 20.36
N LEU A 10 1.29 -2.20 19.18
CA LEU A 10 0.99 -0.92 18.57
C LEU A 10 -0.44 -0.95 18.00
N PHE A 11 -1.15 0.16 18.16
CA PHE A 11 -2.47 0.31 17.56
C PHE A 11 -2.34 0.54 16.06
N ILE A 12 -3.28 -0.01 15.29
CA ILE A 12 -3.45 0.28 13.88
C ILE A 12 -4.15 1.64 13.76
N GLY A 13 -3.60 2.54 12.95
CA GLY A 13 -4.14 3.86 12.68
C GLY A 13 -4.98 3.88 11.41
N GLU A 14 -5.17 5.08 10.87
CA GLU A 14 -5.91 5.30 9.61
C GLU A 14 -4.94 5.53 8.44
N ILE A 15 -5.49 5.63 7.22
CA ILE A 15 -4.72 6.06 6.04
C ILE A 15 -4.19 7.47 6.29
N PRO A 16 -2.86 7.68 6.24
CA PRO A 16 -2.28 9.01 6.45
C PRO A 16 -2.61 9.93 5.25
N LYS A 17 -2.74 11.21 5.53
CA LYS A 17 -2.98 12.23 4.49
C LYS A 17 -1.70 12.53 3.71
N LEU A 18 -1.85 12.98 2.46
CA LEU A 18 -0.73 13.50 1.68
C LEU A 18 0.02 14.58 2.44
N ASN A 19 1.34 14.63 2.25
CA ASN A 19 2.26 15.57 2.89
C ASN A 19 2.31 15.49 4.42
N THR A 20 1.86 14.38 5.02
CA THR A 20 2.03 14.15 6.46
C THR A 20 3.27 13.31 6.74
N THR A 21 3.91 13.56 7.87
CA THR A 21 5.14 12.86 8.27
C THR A 21 4.84 11.44 8.72
N VAL A 22 5.66 10.51 8.27
CA VAL A 22 5.68 9.11 8.68
C VAL A 22 7.10 8.66 9.05
N VAL A 23 7.19 7.61 9.85
CA VAL A 23 8.46 7.04 10.33
C VAL A 23 8.48 5.55 10.04
N ALA A 24 9.42 5.09 9.24
CA ALA A 24 9.65 3.66 9.00
C ALA A 24 10.73 3.13 9.94
N ILE A 25 10.48 1.95 10.49
CA ILE A 25 11.36 1.30 11.47
C ILE A 25 11.72 -0.09 10.95
N GLY A 26 12.99 -0.46 11.03
CA GLY A 26 13.44 -1.78 10.58
C GLY A 26 14.90 -2.05 10.92
N TYR A 27 15.40 -3.16 10.38
CA TYR A 27 16.78 -3.60 10.53
C TYR A 27 17.40 -3.75 9.14
N PRO A 28 17.95 -2.67 8.56
CA PRO A 28 18.52 -2.71 7.21
C PRO A 28 19.74 -3.65 7.16
N ILE A 29 19.97 -4.22 5.99
CA ILE A 29 21.12 -5.10 5.73
C ILE A 29 22.43 -4.38 6.09
N GLY A 30 23.28 -5.05 6.86
CA GLY A 30 24.56 -4.52 7.34
C GLY A 30 24.49 -3.84 8.70
N GLY A 31 23.34 -3.81 9.36
CA GLY A 31 23.18 -3.27 10.72
C GLY A 31 22.58 -4.29 11.70
N GLU A 32 23.19 -4.44 12.87
CA GLU A 32 22.64 -5.19 13.99
C GLU A 32 21.71 -4.34 14.87
N ARG A 33 21.52 -3.07 14.50
CA ARG A 33 20.74 -2.10 15.26
C ARG A 33 19.54 -1.63 14.49
N ILE A 34 18.50 -1.27 15.23
CA ILE A 34 17.29 -0.67 14.69
C ILE A 34 17.61 0.61 13.91
N SER A 35 17.01 0.75 12.76
CA SER A 35 17.07 1.96 11.92
C SER A 35 15.71 2.62 11.91
N VAL A 36 15.74 3.94 12.00
CA VAL A 36 14.55 4.79 11.97
C VAL A 36 14.73 5.82 10.86
N THR A 37 13.89 5.74 9.84
CA THR A 37 13.89 6.70 8.73
C THR A 37 12.59 7.49 8.75
N ARG A 38 12.68 8.77 8.43
CA ARG A 38 11.54 9.70 8.40
C ARG A 38 11.33 10.21 7.00
N GLY A 39 10.08 10.37 6.61
CA GLY A 39 9.68 10.99 5.36
C GLY A 39 8.23 11.46 5.41
N VAL A 40 7.70 11.83 4.25
CA VAL A 40 6.32 12.27 4.07
C VAL A 40 5.58 11.37 3.09
N VAL A 41 4.26 11.32 3.23
CA VAL A 41 3.36 10.67 2.28
C VAL A 41 3.32 11.49 0.99
N SER A 42 3.82 10.90 -0.10
CA SER A 42 3.96 11.57 -1.39
C SER A 42 2.81 11.26 -2.35
N ARG A 43 2.24 10.05 -2.28
CA ARG A 43 1.17 9.59 -3.19
C ARG A 43 0.39 8.44 -2.57
N ILE A 44 -0.88 8.36 -2.88
CA ILE A 44 -1.75 7.21 -2.58
C ILE A 44 -2.33 6.76 -3.93
N ASP A 45 -2.05 5.52 -4.34
CA ASP A 45 -2.40 5.06 -5.69
C ASP A 45 -2.47 3.53 -5.77
N PHE A 46 -3.20 3.02 -6.75
CA PHE A 46 -3.16 1.61 -7.11
C PHE A 46 -1.97 1.35 -8.03
N ARG A 47 -1.14 0.40 -7.67
CA ARG A 47 0.05 0.02 -8.44
C ARG A 47 0.25 -1.47 -8.49
N THR A 48 0.87 -1.92 -9.56
CA THR A 48 1.32 -3.30 -9.68
C THR A 48 2.38 -3.60 -8.63
N TYR A 49 2.20 -4.69 -7.89
CA TYR A 49 3.18 -5.16 -6.93
C TYR A 49 4.40 -5.74 -7.65
N SER A 50 5.57 -5.32 -7.23
CA SER A 50 6.82 -5.74 -7.87
C SER A 50 7.11 -7.24 -7.73
N HIS A 51 6.57 -7.91 -6.73
CA HIS A 51 6.80 -9.35 -6.51
C HIS A 51 5.97 -10.23 -7.44
N SER A 52 4.69 -9.88 -7.65
CA SER A 52 3.82 -10.62 -8.56
C SER A 52 3.91 -10.12 -10.00
N SER A 53 4.16 -8.82 -10.18
CA SER A 53 4.14 -8.10 -11.46
C SER A 53 2.80 -8.21 -12.21
N ILE A 54 1.76 -8.69 -11.56
CA ILE A 54 0.43 -8.94 -12.12
C ILE A 54 -0.62 -8.19 -11.29
N ASP A 55 -0.59 -8.34 -9.96
CA ASP A 55 -1.63 -7.81 -9.08
C ASP A 55 -1.47 -6.32 -8.83
N ASN A 56 -2.57 -5.59 -8.90
CA ASN A 56 -2.64 -4.18 -8.54
C ASN A 56 -3.26 -4.02 -7.16
N HIS A 57 -2.55 -3.37 -6.27
CA HIS A 57 -3.03 -3.10 -4.92
C HIS A 57 -2.90 -1.63 -4.57
N LEU A 58 -3.69 -1.19 -3.59
CA LEU A 58 -3.52 0.11 -2.98
C LEU A 58 -2.14 0.18 -2.31
N THR A 59 -1.38 1.21 -2.66
CA THR A 59 -0.06 1.48 -2.09
C THR A 59 0.04 2.94 -1.68
N ILE A 60 0.90 3.22 -0.72
CA ILE A 60 1.26 4.58 -0.35
C ILE A 60 2.75 4.78 -0.63
N GLN A 61 3.06 5.77 -1.44
CA GLN A 61 4.42 6.20 -1.70
C GLN A 61 4.86 7.19 -0.61
N VAL A 62 6.07 6.96 -0.11
CA VAL A 62 6.73 7.83 0.88
C VAL A 62 8.14 8.18 0.41
N ASP A 63 8.67 9.31 0.81
CA ASP A 63 10.07 9.68 0.56
C ASP A 63 11.01 9.25 1.70
N ALA A 64 10.49 8.54 2.70
CA ALA A 64 11.32 7.85 3.68
C ALA A 64 12.18 6.78 3.01
N ALA A 65 13.43 6.67 3.40
CA ALA A 65 14.33 5.65 2.88
C ALA A 65 13.87 4.25 3.31
N ILE A 66 13.34 3.48 2.36
CA ILE A 66 13.01 2.05 2.53
C ILE A 66 14.10 1.25 1.83
N ASN A 67 14.99 0.71 2.62
CA ASN A 67 16.12 -0.12 2.15
C ASN A 67 15.84 -1.61 2.43
N PRO A 68 16.55 -2.53 1.76
CA PRO A 68 16.49 -3.95 2.11
C PRO A 68 16.75 -4.18 3.59
N GLY A 69 15.82 -4.90 4.26
CA GLY A 69 15.79 -5.12 5.71
C GLY A 69 14.79 -4.23 6.47
N ASN A 70 14.31 -3.14 5.88
CA ASN A 70 13.17 -2.38 6.43
C ASN A 70 11.83 -2.96 5.97
N SER A 71 11.80 -3.74 4.89
CA SER A 71 10.58 -4.39 4.38
C SER A 71 9.98 -5.31 5.43
N GLY A 72 8.67 -5.26 5.62
CA GLY A 72 7.94 -5.94 6.70
C GLY A 72 7.92 -5.15 8.01
N GLY A 73 8.74 -4.10 8.15
CA GLY A 73 8.74 -3.23 9.32
C GLY A 73 7.56 -2.25 9.34
N PRO A 74 7.15 -1.79 10.53
CA PRO A 74 6.05 -0.85 10.66
C PRO A 74 6.42 0.54 10.14
N VAL A 75 5.44 1.19 9.52
CA VAL A 75 5.47 2.63 9.24
C VAL A 75 4.49 3.30 10.20
N LEU A 76 4.99 4.25 10.96
CA LEU A 76 4.26 4.88 12.06
C LEU A 76 3.91 6.34 11.76
N GLN A 77 2.75 6.76 12.21
CA GLN A 77 2.35 8.15 12.38
C GLN A 77 1.69 8.30 13.74
N SER A 78 2.10 9.29 14.53
CA SER A 78 1.56 9.54 15.88
C SER A 78 1.52 8.27 16.77
N ASN A 79 2.57 7.45 16.70
CA ASN A 79 2.72 6.19 17.43
C ASN A 79 1.70 5.10 17.05
N GLN A 80 1.03 5.22 15.92
CA GLN A 80 0.13 4.21 15.36
C GLN A 80 0.72 3.66 14.06
N VAL A 81 0.45 2.38 13.77
CA VAL A 81 0.84 1.73 12.52
C VAL A 81 -0.09 2.22 11.41
N VAL A 82 0.46 2.94 10.43
CA VAL A 82 -0.28 3.43 9.27
C VAL A 82 0.05 2.66 7.99
N GLY A 83 1.00 1.76 8.07
CA GLY A 83 1.38 0.86 6.98
C GLY A 83 2.53 -0.06 7.34
N VAL A 84 2.83 -0.96 6.41
CA VAL A 84 3.99 -1.87 6.48
C VAL A 84 4.93 -1.53 5.33
N ALA A 85 6.20 -1.27 5.63
CA ALA A 85 7.22 -0.98 4.63
C ALA A 85 7.36 -2.17 3.67
N PHE A 86 7.33 -1.90 2.37
CA PHE A 86 7.24 -2.97 1.39
C PHE A 86 8.41 -2.99 0.41
N GLN A 87 8.69 -1.90 -0.27
CA GLN A 87 9.77 -1.80 -1.23
C GLN A 87 10.30 -0.38 -1.37
N GLY A 88 11.55 -0.27 -1.81
CA GLY A 88 12.13 0.97 -2.28
C GLY A 88 12.74 0.76 -3.66
N TYR A 89 12.75 1.79 -4.48
CA TYR A 89 13.53 1.80 -5.71
C TYR A 89 14.93 2.32 -5.41
N SER A 90 15.96 1.58 -5.79
CA SER A 90 17.35 2.02 -5.65
C SER A 90 17.74 2.94 -6.80
N GLY A 91 18.42 3.96 -6.44
CA GLY A 91 19.15 5.06 -7.02
C GLY A 91 19.30 5.33 -8.51
N SER A 92 19.04 4.42 -9.42
CA SER A 92 19.19 4.71 -10.87
C SER A 92 17.88 5.13 -11.57
N VAL A 93 16.74 4.86 -10.96
CA VAL A 93 15.42 5.12 -11.57
C VAL A 93 14.62 6.16 -10.74
N ALA A 94 14.72 6.13 -9.43
CA ALA A 94 14.09 7.12 -8.56
C ALA A 94 14.84 7.19 -7.21
N GLN A 95 15.27 8.37 -6.82
CA GLN A 95 15.85 8.60 -5.50
C GLN A 95 14.72 8.80 -4.48
N ASN A 96 14.90 8.27 -3.27
CA ASN A 96 13.98 8.47 -2.14
C ASN A 96 12.53 8.08 -2.45
N THR A 97 12.33 6.94 -3.09
CA THR A 97 10.99 6.42 -3.36
C THR A 97 10.80 5.11 -2.63
N GLY A 98 10.09 5.15 -1.52
CA GLY A 98 9.64 3.99 -0.76
C GLY A 98 8.15 3.76 -0.95
N TYR A 99 7.70 2.54 -0.70
CA TYR A 99 6.29 2.19 -0.70
C TYR A 99 5.93 1.45 0.58
N MET A 100 4.72 1.67 1.05
CA MET A 100 4.14 0.91 2.15
C MET A 100 2.77 0.34 1.75
N ILE A 101 2.47 -0.81 2.33
CA ILE A 101 1.16 -1.45 2.30
C ILE A 101 0.28 -0.69 3.30
N PRO A 102 -0.86 -0.09 2.87
CA PRO A 102 -1.68 0.73 3.76
C PRO A 102 -2.59 -0.10 4.67
N VAL A 103 -3.07 0.54 5.72
CA VAL A 103 -3.94 -0.06 6.74
C VAL A 103 -5.13 -0.84 6.18
N PRO A 104 -5.92 -0.38 5.19
CA PRO A 104 -7.05 -1.16 4.70
C PRO A 104 -6.67 -2.54 4.12
N VAL A 105 -5.48 -2.63 3.51
CA VAL A 105 -4.97 -3.91 3.00
C VAL A 105 -4.54 -4.82 4.15
N ILE A 106 -3.91 -4.23 5.18
CA ILE A 106 -3.50 -4.96 6.39
C ILE A 106 -4.73 -5.50 7.13
N GLU A 107 -5.73 -4.66 7.37
CA GLU A 107 -6.97 -5.04 8.07
C GLU A 107 -7.73 -6.13 7.31
N ARG A 108 -7.80 -6.01 5.97
CA ARG A 108 -8.40 -7.04 5.14
C ARG A 108 -7.69 -8.38 5.30
N PHE A 109 -6.36 -8.38 5.26
CA PHE A 109 -5.56 -9.59 5.46
C PHE A 109 -5.78 -10.18 6.86
N LEU A 110 -5.73 -9.36 7.92
CA LEU A 110 -5.93 -9.82 9.29
C LEU A 110 -7.31 -10.44 9.48
N LYS A 111 -8.33 -9.83 8.88
CA LYS A 111 -9.70 -10.37 8.90
C LYS A 111 -9.82 -11.68 8.14
N ASP A 112 -9.14 -11.80 7.01
CA ASP A 112 -9.15 -12.99 6.19
C ASP A 112 -8.58 -14.20 6.92
N VAL A 113 -7.48 -14.01 7.69
CA VAL A 113 -6.80 -15.09 8.41
C VAL A 113 -7.33 -15.35 9.83
N GLU A 114 -8.40 -14.68 10.26
CA GLU A 114 -8.97 -14.85 11.62
C GLU A 114 -9.45 -16.29 11.88
N ASP A 115 -9.94 -16.97 10.88
CA ASP A 115 -10.39 -18.37 10.98
C ASP A 115 -9.27 -19.39 10.82
N GLY A 116 -8.03 -18.93 10.58
CA GLY A 116 -6.85 -19.75 10.35
C GLY A 116 -6.66 -20.20 8.90
N SER A 117 -7.48 -19.71 7.97
CA SER A 117 -7.37 -19.91 6.53
C SER A 117 -7.02 -18.61 5.81
N TYR A 118 -6.44 -18.70 4.61
CA TYR A 118 -6.20 -17.56 3.74
C TYR A 118 -6.97 -17.77 2.44
N ASP A 119 -8.05 -17.01 2.23
CA ASP A 119 -8.99 -17.18 1.13
C ASP A 119 -8.63 -16.42 -0.13
N PHE A 120 -7.47 -15.78 -0.12
CA PHE A 120 -6.92 -14.98 -1.22
C PHE A 120 -7.69 -13.66 -1.51
N TYR A 121 -7.11 -12.89 -2.39
CA TYR A 121 -7.69 -11.64 -2.86
C TYR A 121 -8.63 -11.93 -4.04
N VAL A 122 -9.89 -11.52 -3.92
CA VAL A 122 -10.86 -11.66 -5.02
C VAL A 122 -10.66 -10.50 -6.00
N ASP A 123 -10.33 -10.83 -7.24
CA ASP A 123 -10.30 -9.88 -8.35
C ASP A 123 -11.64 -9.89 -9.09
N LEU A 124 -12.05 -8.73 -9.58
CA LEU A 124 -13.29 -8.60 -10.37
C LEU A 124 -13.13 -9.14 -11.80
N ALA A 125 -11.95 -9.61 -12.18
CA ALA A 125 -11.63 -10.06 -13.54
C ALA A 125 -12.08 -9.04 -14.63
N THR A 126 -11.94 -7.76 -14.33
CA THR A 126 -12.34 -6.65 -15.21
C THR A 126 -11.19 -5.67 -15.41
N SER A 127 -10.96 -5.27 -16.64
CA SER A 127 -10.07 -4.17 -16.98
C SER A 127 -10.86 -2.88 -17.06
N VAL A 128 -10.39 -1.85 -16.37
CA VAL A 128 -11.05 -0.54 -16.33
C VAL A 128 -10.14 0.58 -16.80
N LEU A 129 -10.72 1.58 -17.46
CA LEU A 129 -10.05 2.79 -17.87
C LEU A 129 -10.69 4.00 -17.20
N ASN A 130 -9.85 4.85 -16.61
CA ASN A 130 -10.32 6.12 -16.06
C ASN A 130 -10.73 7.07 -17.17
N ILE A 131 -11.94 7.61 -17.09
CA ILE A 131 -12.45 8.59 -18.05
C ILE A 131 -12.12 10.00 -17.54
N LEU A 132 -10.91 10.47 -17.84
CA LEU A 132 -10.40 11.76 -17.36
C LEU A 132 -10.76 12.93 -18.31
N ASN A 133 -11.01 12.64 -19.60
CA ASN A 133 -11.30 13.68 -20.60
C ASN A 133 -12.73 14.21 -20.44
N PRO A 134 -12.91 15.52 -20.17
CA PRO A 134 -14.24 16.10 -19.99
C PRO A 134 -15.15 15.99 -21.23
N ALA A 135 -14.59 15.99 -22.44
CA ALA A 135 -15.37 15.82 -23.67
C ALA A 135 -15.90 14.38 -23.79
N GLN A 136 -15.08 13.40 -23.47
CA GLN A 136 -15.48 12.00 -23.43
C GLN A 136 -16.54 11.75 -22.36
N ARG A 137 -16.39 12.35 -21.17
CA ARG A 137 -17.40 12.26 -20.10
C ARG A 137 -18.75 12.81 -20.56
N ARG A 138 -18.76 13.99 -21.20
CA ARG A 138 -20.00 14.56 -21.75
C ARG A 138 -20.63 13.67 -22.81
N ALA A 139 -19.84 13.11 -23.72
CA ALA A 139 -20.35 12.20 -24.76
C ALA A 139 -20.98 10.93 -24.18
N LEU A 140 -20.52 10.47 -23.02
CA LEU A 140 -21.05 9.31 -22.31
C LEU A 140 -22.13 9.66 -21.27
N GLY A 141 -22.54 10.91 -21.17
CA GLY A 141 -23.54 11.35 -20.19
C GLY A 141 -23.08 11.32 -18.74
N LEU A 142 -21.78 11.31 -18.50
CA LEU A 142 -21.20 11.25 -17.15
C LEU A 142 -21.01 12.66 -16.56
N PRO A 143 -21.25 12.84 -15.25
CA PRO A 143 -20.97 14.10 -14.57
C PRO A 143 -19.47 14.40 -14.54
N ASN A 144 -19.11 15.69 -14.37
CA ASN A 144 -17.70 16.14 -14.33
C ASN A 144 -17.04 16.01 -12.92
N ASP A 145 -17.56 15.14 -12.08
CA ASP A 145 -17.07 14.90 -10.71
C ASP A 145 -15.90 13.92 -10.61
N GLY A 146 -15.43 13.37 -11.73
CA GLY A 146 -14.37 12.38 -11.78
C GLY A 146 -14.81 10.95 -11.42
N ILE A 147 -16.06 10.75 -11.02
CA ILE A 147 -16.60 9.43 -10.66
C ILE A 147 -16.96 8.63 -11.91
N GLY A 148 -16.72 7.33 -11.87
CA GLY A 148 -17.01 6.40 -12.94
C GLY A 148 -15.79 6.02 -13.79
N VAL A 149 -15.76 4.77 -14.20
CA VAL A 149 -14.75 4.17 -15.06
C VAL A 149 -15.42 3.53 -16.25
N MET A 150 -14.70 3.37 -17.34
CA MET A 150 -15.14 2.55 -18.48
C MET A 150 -14.59 1.14 -18.30
N VAL A 151 -15.45 0.14 -18.30
CA VAL A 151 -15.03 -1.26 -18.39
C VAL A 151 -14.58 -1.50 -19.82
N SER A 152 -13.31 -1.79 -20.01
CA SER A 152 -12.71 -2.07 -21.32
C SER A 152 -12.72 -3.54 -21.67
N ASP A 153 -12.71 -4.39 -20.65
CA ASP A 153 -12.79 -5.84 -20.78
C ASP A 153 -13.38 -6.44 -19.52
N ALA A 154 -14.15 -7.48 -19.67
CA ALA A 154 -14.69 -8.28 -18.57
C ALA A 154 -14.57 -9.74 -18.94
N ASP A 155 -13.76 -10.49 -18.20
CA ASP A 155 -13.66 -11.92 -18.40
C ASP A 155 -14.95 -12.60 -17.88
N ALA A 156 -15.75 -13.09 -18.80
CA ALA A 156 -17.01 -13.78 -18.47
C ALA A 156 -16.79 -15.21 -17.93
N ALA A 157 -15.56 -15.69 -17.95
CA ALA A 157 -15.15 -16.98 -17.43
C ALA A 157 -14.41 -16.80 -16.10
N GLY A 158 -15.08 -16.22 -15.11
CA GLY A 158 -14.63 -16.34 -13.72
C GLY A 158 -14.73 -17.82 -13.32
N SER A 159 -13.63 -18.52 -13.46
CA SER A 159 -13.44 -19.86 -12.90
C SER A 159 -12.85 -19.77 -11.53
#